data_af306e808bd5a580a3442714f0e7b3af
#
_entry.id   af306e808bd5a580a3442714f0e7b3af
#
_cell.length_a   1.000
_cell.length_b   1.000
_cell.length_c   1.000
_cell.angle_alpha   90.00
_cell.angle_beta   90.00
_cell.angle_gamma   90.00
#
_symmetry.space_group_name_H-M   'P 1'
#
loop_
_entity.id
_entity.type
_entity.pdbx_description
1 polymer ?
#
loop_
_entity_poly.entity_id
_entity_poly.type
_entity_poly.pdbx_seq_one_letter_code
_entity_poly.pdbx_strand_id
1 'polypeptide(L)'
;RQERILFYTGLTHKIGEVHDGAATMDWMEQEQERGITITSAATTTRWKYAGDTYKINLIDTPGHVDFTAEVERSLRILDGAVAAYCAVGGVEPQSETVWRQADKYNVPRIAYVNKMDRSGADFFEVVRQMKDVLGANPCPIVVPIGAEESFKGLVDLIKMKAIYWHDETMGADYSIEEIPAELIDE
;
A
#
# COMPACT_ATOMS: atom_id res chain seq x y z
N ARG A 1 -6.45 -1.81 3.13
CA ARG A 1 -5.81 -0.57 2.66
C ARG A 1 -6.77 0.25 1.84
N GLN A 2 -7.42 -0.32 0.84
CA GLN A 2 -8.42 0.35 0.01
C GLN A 2 -9.55 0.91 0.86
N GLU A 3 -10.04 0.16 1.83
CA GLU A 3 -11.09 0.58 2.76
C GLU A 3 -10.78 1.92 3.44
N ARG A 4 -9.52 2.18 3.81
CA ARG A 4 -9.11 3.47 4.35
C ARG A 4 -9.21 4.59 3.31
N ILE A 5 -8.84 4.33 2.06
CA ILE A 5 -9.00 5.30 0.97
C ILE A 5 -10.48 5.62 0.78
N LEU A 6 -11.36 4.60 0.75
CA LEU A 6 -12.80 4.79 0.62
C LEU A 6 -13.39 5.58 1.80
N PHE A 7 -12.91 5.31 3.01
CA PHE A 7 -13.32 6.03 4.22
C PHE A 7 -12.87 7.50 4.18
N TYR A 8 -11.59 7.78 3.92
CA TYR A 8 -11.08 9.16 3.90
C TYR A 8 -11.61 10.00 2.73
N THR A 9 -12.04 9.36 1.65
CA THR A 9 -12.73 10.04 0.54
C THR A 9 -14.23 10.20 0.77
N GLY A 10 -14.75 9.72 1.91
CA GLY A 10 -16.16 9.84 2.30
C GLY A 10 -17.11 8.92 1.54
N LEU A 11 -16.59 7.90 0.84
CA LEU A 11 -17.43 6.93 0.12
C LEU A 11 -18.04 5.90 1.09
N THR A 12 -17.33 5.54 2.15
CA THR A 12 -17.82 4.65 3.21
C THR A 12 -17.83 5.38 4.56
N HIS A 13 -18.77 5.01 5.44
CA HIS A 13 -18.88 5.59 6.78
C HIS A 13 -18.12 4.81 7.86
N LYS A 14 -17.61 3.62 7.51
CA LYS A 14 -16.82 2.76 8.41
C LYS A 14 -15.66 2.17 7.62
N ILE A 15 -14.56 1.94 8.33
CA ILE A 15 -13.43 1.15 7.79
C ILE A 15 -13.80 -0.31 7.98
N GLY A 16 -14.08 -1.03 6.87
CA GLY A 16 -14.30 -2.48 6.89
C GLY A 16 -12.98 -3.23 7.08
N GLU A 17 -13.00 -4.31 7.85
CA GLU A 17 -11.87 -5.22 7.96
C GLU A 17 -12.18 -6.53 7.23
N VAL A 18 -11.18 -7.04 6.50
CA VAL A 18 -11.31 -8.29 5.70
C VAL A 18 -11.63 -9.47 6.62
N HIS A 19 -11.04 -9.52 7.82
CA HIS A 19 -11.26 -10.60 8.78
C HIS A 19 -12.69 -10.63 9.38
N ASP A 20 -13.38 -9.51 9.34
CA ASP A 20 -14.76 -9.40 9.84
C ASP A 20 -15.80 -9.54 8.72
N GLY A 21 -15.38 -9.82 7.49
CA GLY A 21 -16.26 -9.91 6.32
C GLY A 21 -16.96 -8.59 5.96
N ALA A 22 -16.42 -7.47 6.46
CA ALA A 22 -17.03 -6.14 6.32
C ALA A 22 -16.36 -5.26 5.25
N ALA A 23 -15.41 -5.81 4.48
CA ALA A 23 -14.70 -5.09 3.44
C ALA A 23 -15.62 -4.82 2.25
N THR A 24 -15.71 -3.56 1.83
CA THR A 24 -16.60 -3.11 0.74
C THR A 24 -16.16 -3.63 -0.64
N MET A 25 -14.86 -3.88 -0.81
CA MET A 25 -14.29 -4.36 -2.06
C MET A 25 -14.39 -5.88 -2.22
N ASP A 26 -14.49 -6.64 -1.12
CA ASP A 26 -14.70 -8.10 -1.13
C ASP A 26 -16.20 -8.38 -1.11
N TRP A 27 -16.84 -8.30 -2.28
CA TRP A 27 -18.30 -8.40 -2.40
C TRP A 27 -18.82 -9.83 -2.54
N MET A 28 -17.96 -10.81 -2.85
CA MET A 28 -18.34 -12.21 -2.95
C MET A 28 -18.32 -12.89 -1.57
N GLU A 29 -19.33 -13.71 -1.28
CA GLU A 29 -19.42 -14.50 -0.04
C GLU A 29 -18.16 -15.35 0.20
N GLN A 30 -17.60 -15.93 -0.86
CA GLN A 30 -16.38 -16.74 -0.79
C GLN A 30 -15.12 -15.90 -0.45
N GLU A 31 -15.06 -14.65 -0.84
CA GLU A 31 -13.98 -13.71 -0.49
C GLU A 31 -14.07 -13.36 0.99
N GLN A 32 -15.27 -13.09 1.47
CA GLN A 32 -15.53 -12.77 2.88
C GLN A 32 -15.24 -13.97 3.80
N GLU A 33 -15.64 -15.17 3.42
CA GLU A 33 -15.38 -16.39 4.17
C GLU A 33 -13.89 -16.75 4.25
N ARG A 34 -13.16 -16.56 3.15
CA ARG A 34 -11.73 -16.92 3.06
C ARG A 34 -10.79 -15.80 3.47
N GLY A 35 -11.29 -14.57 3.55
CA GLY A 35 -10.50 -13.38 3.84
C GLY A 35 -9.44 -13.07 2.77
N ILE A 36 -9.70 -13.45 1.51
CA ILE A 36 -8.84 -13.18 0.36
C ILE A 36 -9.66 -12.67 -0.82
N THR A 37 -9.13 -11.70 -1.55
CA THR A 37 -9.71 -11.23 -2.82
C THR A 37 -9.53 -12.29 -3.89
N ILE A 38 -10.61 -12.68 -4.55
CA ILE A 38 -10.63 -13.69 -5.65
C ILE A 38 -10.80 -13.01 -7.00
N THR A 39 -11.70 -12.02 -7.07
CA THR A 39 -12.04 -11.30 -8.29
C THR A 39 -11.64 -9.84 -8.18
N SER A 40 -11.14 -9.25 -9.26
CA SER A 40 -10.82 -7.81 -9.27
C SER A 40 -12.08 -6.98 -9.04
N ALA A 41 -12.05 -6.11 -8.05
CA ALA A 41 -13.12 -5.17 -7.73
C ALA A 41 -12.72 -3.76 -8.15
N ALA A 42 -13.66 -3.02 -8.76
CA ALA A 42 -13.43 -1.65 -9.18
C ALA A 42 -14.40 -0.69 -8.48
N THR A 43 -13.86 0.38 -7.94
CA THR A 43 -14.63 1.43 -7.27
C THR A 43 -14.12 2.81 -7.66
N THR A 44 -15.03 3.76 -7.82
CA THR A 44 -14.70 5.15 -8.12
C THR A 44 -14.86 6.01 -6.87
N THR A 45 -13.85 6.80 -6.57
CA THR A 45 -13.92 7.80 -5.51
C THR A 45 -13.43 9.17 -6.00
N ARG A 46 -13.60 10.20 -5.17
CA ARG A 46 -13.17 11.57 -5.46
C ARG A 46 -12.30 12.09 -4.34
N TRP A 47 -11.18 12.67 -4.71
CA TRP A 47 -10.26 13.30 -3.77
C TRP A 47 -10.10 14.78 -4.09
N LYS A 48 -10.25 15.64 -3.07
CA LYS A 48 -10.00 17.08 -3.20
C LYS A 48 -8.57 17.38 -2.78
N TYR A 49 -7.80 17.98 -3.67
CA TYR A 49 -6.42 18.37 -3.40
C TYR A 49 -6.09 19.70 -4.09
N ALA A 50 -5.47 20.63 -3.35
CA ALA A 50 -5.05 21.95 -3.85
C ALA A 50 -6.15 22.76 -4.58
N GLY A 51 -7.42 22.60 -4.17
CA GLY A 51 -8.56 23.28 -4.77
C GLY A 51 -9.26 22.50 -5.90
N ASP A 52 -8.63 21.49 -6.45
CA ASP A 52 -9.17 20.65 -7.50
C ASP A 52 -9.81 19.35 -6.96
N THR A 53 -10.71 18.78 -7.74
CA THR A 53 -11.33 17.48 -7.43
C THR A 53 -10.89 16.44 -8.45
N TYR A 54 -10.19 15.43 -7.98
CA TYR A 54 -9.69 14.32 -8.78
C TYR A 54 -10.64 13.13 -8.66
N LYS A 55 -10.99 12.53 -9.81
CA LYS A 55 -11.70 11.26 -9.87
C LYS A 55 -10.65 10.15 -9.88
N ILE A 56 -10.75 9.24 -8.91
CA ILE A 56 -9.83 8.11 -8.75
C ILE A 56 -10.64 6.81 -8.94
N ASN A 57 -10.28 6.00 -9.91
CA ASN A 57 -10.80 4.66 -10.09
C ASN A 57 -9.83 3.69 -9.43
N LEU A 58 -10.25 3.05 -8.35
CA LEU A 58 -9.48 2.05 -7.63
C LEU A 58 -9.83 0.67 -8.17
N ILE A 59 -8.83 -0.12 -8.52
CA ILE A 59 -9.00 -1.52 -8.89
C ILE A 59 -8.20 -2.33 -7.88
N ASP A 60 -8.91 -3.10 -7.07
CA ASP A 60 -8.31 -4.09 -6.18
C ASP A 60 -8.12 -5.39 -6.94
N THR A 61 -6.91 -5.94 -6.90
CA THR A 61 -6.56 -7.16 -7.61
C THR A 61 -6.17 -8.25 -6.61
N PRO A 62 -6.55 -9.53 -6.87
CA PRO A 62 -6.14 -10.62 -6.02
C PRO A 62 -4.61 -10.75 -5.99
N GLY A 63 -4.06 -11.03 -4.80
CA GLY A 63 -2.62 -11.22 -4.60
C GLY A 63 -2.15 -12.67 -4.75
N HIS A 64 -3.06 -13.62 -5.00
CA HIS A 64 -2.71 -15.04 -5.07
C HIS A 64 -2.29 -15.46 -6.48
N VAL A 65 -1.32 -16.39 -6.57
CA VAL A 65 -0.75 -16.86 -7.85
C VAL A 65 -1.79 -17.43 -8.83
N ASP A 66 -2.85 -18.04 -8.33
CA ASP A 66 -3.90 -18.64 -9.15
C ASP A 66 -4.71 -17.59 -9.93
N PHE A 67 -4.63 -16.32 -9.56
CA PHE A 67 -5.39 -15.22 -10.14
C PHE A 67 -4.58 -14.25 -10.99
N THR A 68 -3.40 -14.69 -11.48
CA THR A 68 -2.51 -13.84 -12.30
C THR A 68 -3.18 -13.30 -13.57
N ALA A 69 -4.12 -14.03 -14.16
CA ALA A 69 -4.87 -13.57 -15.32
C ALA A 69 -5.77 -12.35 -15.04
N GLU A 70 -6.35 -12.27 -13.83
CA GLU A 70 -7.14 -11.11 -13.40
C GLU A 70 -6.25 -9.89 -13.21
N VAL A 71 -5.07 -10.07 -12.62
CA VAL A 71 -4.07 -9.02 -12.49
C VAL A 71 -3.63 -8.52 -13.87
N GLU A 72 -3.33 -9.42 -14.81
CA GLU A 72 -2.91 -9.06 -16.16
C GLU A 72 -3.98 -8.28 -16.93
N ARG A 73 -5.25 -8.65 -16.78
CA ARG A 73 -6.37 -7.89 -17.38
C ARG A 73 -6.43 -6.47 -16.83
N SER A 74 -6.28 -6.32 -15.53
CA SER A 74 -6.30 -5.00 -14.86
C SER A 74 -5.13 -4.13 -15.33
N LEU A 75 -3.92 -4.67 -15.45
CA LEU A 75 -2.73 -3.92 -15.87
C LEU A 75 -2.86 -3.23 -17.23
N ARG A 76 -3.72 -3.73 -18.13
CA ARG A 76 -3.93 -3.13 -19.46
C ARG A 76 -4.60 -1.78 -19.44
N ILE A 77 -5.30 -1.44 -18.37
CA ILE A 77 -6.11 -0.23 -18.25
C ILE A 77 -5.64 0.70 -17.14
N LEU A 78 -4.56 0.36 -16.43
CA LEU A 78 -4.06 1.16 -15.31
C LEU A 78 -3.19 2.32 -15.80
N ASP A 79 -3.43 3.51 -15.23
CA ASP A 79 -2.53 4.67 -15.34
C ASP A 79 -1.32 4.55 -14.40
N GLY A 80 -1.46 3.77 -13.33
CA GLY A 80 -0.42 3.48 -12.35
C GLY A 80 -0.84 2.40 -11.37
N ALA A 81 0.10 1.82 -10.66
CA ALA A 81 -0.15 0.77 -9.69
C ALA A 81 0.55 1.04 -8.35
N VAL A 82 -0.06 0.56 -7.28
CA VAL A 82 0.56 0.48 -5.96
C VAL A 82 0.93 -0.97 -5.71
N ALA A 83 2.22 -1.28 -5.75
CA ALA A 83 2.76 -2.60 -5.45
C ALA A 83 2.97 -2.73 -3.93
N ALA A 84 2.19 -3.59 -3.28
CA ALA A 84 2.27 -3.80 -1.83
C ALA A 84 3.23 -4.95 -1.50
N TYR A 85 4.24 -4.66 -0.69
CA TYR A 85 5.21 -5.64 -0.18
C TYR A 85 5.01 -5.84 1.34
N CYS A 86 5.27 -7.05 1.81
CA CYS A 86 5.30 -7.33 3.23
C CYS A 86 6.67 -6.94 3.80
N ALA A 87 6.70 -6.16 4.88
CA ALA A 87 7.96 -5.76 5.53
C ALA A 87 8.75 -6.94 6.10
N VAL A 88 8.07 -8.08 6.37
CA VAL A 88 8.70 -9.31 6.87
C VAL A 88 9.07 -10.26 5.73
N GLY A 89 8.15 -10.48 4.78
CA GLY A 89 8.35 -11.42 3.66
C GLY A 89 9.16 -10.83 2.50
N GLY A 90 9.21 -9.52 2.38
CA GLY A 90 9.94 -8.85 1.30
C GLY A 90 9.35 -9.09 -0.08
N VAL A 91 10.22 -9.34 -1.04
CA VAL A 91 9.86 -9.67 -2.42
C VAL A 91 9.62 -11.18 -2.53
N GLU A 92 8.36 -11.55 -2.69
CA GLU A 92 7.93 -12.95 -2.86
C GLU A 92 7.76 -13.29 -4.35
N PRO A 93 7.74 -14.59 -4.74
CA PRO A 93 7.58 -15.00 -6.14
C PRO A 93 6.36 -14.41 -6.84
N GLN A 94 5.25 -14.20 -6.10
CA GLN A 94 4.06 -13.53 -6.64
C GLN A 94 4.33 -12.08 -6.97
N SER A 95 5.04 -11.37 -6.09
CA SER A 95 5.43 -9.96 -6.30
C SER A 95 6.29 -9.82 -7.57
N GLU A 96 7.22 -10.75 -7.79
CA GLU A 96 8.06 -10.77 -8.98
C GLU A 96 7.23 -10.99 -10.25
N THR A 97 6.29 -11.94 -10.23
CA THR A 97 5.42 -12.21 -11.36
C THR A 97 4.60 -10.98 -11.77
N VAL A 98 3.95 -10.34 -10.81
CA VAL A 98 3.15 -9.14 -11.05
C VAL A 98 4.03 -7.96 -11.49
N TRP A 99 5.23 -7.84 -10.94
CA TRP A 99 6.19 -6.81 -11.33
C TRP A 99 6.56 -6.93 -12.81
N ARG A 100 6.90 -8.13 -13.27
CA ARG A 100 7.26 -8.39 -14.68
C ARG A 100 6.06 -8.18 -15.62
N GLN A 101 4.86 -8.52 -15.19
CA GLN A 101 3.64 -8.22 -15.95
C GLN A 101 3.43 -6.70 -16.09
N ALA A 102 3.64 -5.94 -15.01
CA ALA A 102 3.55 -4.49 -15.06
C ALA A 102 4.61 -3.86 -15.98
N ASP A 103 5.82 -4.43 -16.06
CA ASP A 103 6.84 -4.02 -17.04
C ASP A 103 6.35 -4.23 -18.48
N LYS A 104 5.75 -5.37 -18.76
CA LYS A 104 5.17 -5.70 -20.09
C LYS A 104 4.17 -4.66 -20.57
N TYR A 105 3.40 -4.09 -19.66
CA TYR A 105 2.36 -3.08 -19.97
C TYR A 105 2.83 -1.64 -19.71
N ASN A 106 4.10 -1.43 -19.34
CA ASN A 106 4.68 -0.12 -19.01
C ASN A 106 3.89 0.65 -17.94
N VAL A 107 3.36 -0.05 -16.94
CA VAL A 107 2.60 0.56 -15.85
C VAL A 107 3.54 1.18 -14.83
N PRO A 108 3.49 2.50 -14.59
CA PRO A 108 4.26 3.14 -13.52
C PRO A 108 3.83 2.60 -12.15
N ARG A 109 4.77 2.52 -11.20
CA ARG A 109 4.51 1.92 -9.90
C ARG A 109 5.04 2.73 -8.75
N ILE A 110 4.27 2.74 -7.66
CA ILE A 110 4.71 3.13 -6.33
C ILE A 110 4.75 1.87 -5.47
N ALA A 111 5.85 1.63 -4.78
CA ALA A 111 5.95 0.55 -3.81
C ALA A 111 5.41 0.99 -2.45
N TYR A 112 4.63 0.12 -1.81
CA TYR A 112 4.10 0.31 -0.47
C TYR A 112 4.55 -0.84 0.43
N VAL A 113 5.45 -0.56 1.37
CA VAL A 113 5.91 -1.55 2.35
C VAL A 113 4.93 -1.57 3.51
N ASN A 114 4.29 -2.72 3.71
CA ASN A 114 3.19 -2.95 4.62
C ASN A 114 3.63 -3.81 5.80
N LYS A 115 2.89 -3.73 6.91
CA LYS A 115 3.11 -4.54 8.12
C LYS A 115 4.45 -4.23 8.81
N MET A 116 4.80 -2.94 8.87
CA MET A 116 6.00 -2.47 9.58
C MET A 116 5.91 -2.70 11.11
N ASP A 117 4.72 -2.91 11.63
CA ASP A 117 4.38 -3.23 13.01
C ASP A 117 4.62 -4.70 13.40
N ARG A 118 4.95 -5.56 12.45
CA ARG A 118 5.16 -6.99 12.72
C ARG A 118 6.60 -7.30 13.08
N SER A 119 6.79 -8.31 13.94
CA SER A 119 8.11 -8.85 14.28
C SER A 119 8.84 -9.33 13.02
N GLY A 120 10.10 -8.95 12.86
CA GLY A 120 10.93 -9.21 11.69
C GLY A 120 10.74 -8.21 10.55
N ALA A 121 10.02 -7.10 10.76
CA ALA A 121 9.82 -6.08 9.73
C ALA A 121 11.12 -5.29 9.47
N ASP A 122 11.53 -5.24 8.21
CA ASP A 122 12.71 -4.50 7.75
C ASP A 122 12.43 -3.80 6.42
N PHE A 123 12.27 -2.48 6.47
CA PHE A 123 12.00 -1.65 5.29
C PHE A 123 13.16 -1.65 4.31
N PHE A 124 14.39 -1.48 4.80
CA PHE A 124 15.56 -1.37 3.94
C PHE A 124 15.91 -2.69 3.27
N GLU A 125 15.66 -3.81 3.94
CA GLU A 125 15.79 -5.13 3.33
C GLU A 125 14.81 -5.30 2.17
N VAL A 126 13.56 -4.84 2.29
CA VAL A 126 12.59 -4.85 1.18
C VAL A 126 13.10 -4.01 0.01
N VAL A 127 13.60 -2.80 0.28
CA VAL A 127 14.17 -1.91 -0.76
C VAL A 127 15.37 -2.58 -1.44
N ARG A 128 16.25 -3.23 -0.68
CA ARG A 128 17.37 -3.99 -1.21
C ARG A 128 16.91 -5.13 -2.12
N GLN A 129 15.93 -5.92 -1.68
CA GLN A 129 15.37 -7.01 -2.48
C GLN A 129 14.69 -6.52 -3.76
N MET A 130 14.02 -5.37 -3.75
CA MET A 130 13.48 -4.78 -4.98
C MET A 130 14.58 -4.51 -6.00
N LYS A 131 15.74 -4.07 -5.55
CA LYS A 131 16.91 -3.86 -6.42
C LYS A 131 17.49 -5.19 -6.92
N ASP A 132 17.75 -6.12 -6.01
CA ASP A 132 18.50 -7.35 -6.29
C ASP A 132 17.66 -8.39 -7.05
N VAL A 133 16.38 -8.54 -6.70
CA VAL A 133 15.48 -9.56 -7.27
C VAL A 133 14.70 -9.02 -8.46
N LEU A 134 14.14 -7.81 -8.34
CA LEU A 134 13.30 -7.25 -9.40
C LEU A 134 14.10 -6.46 -10.45
N GLY A 135 15.38 -6.15 -10.18
CA GLY A 135 16.18 -5.26 -11.00
C GLY A 135 15.65 -3.82 -11.05
N ALA A 136 14.85 -3.44 -10.04
CA ALA A 136 14.28 -2.12 -9.95
C ALA A 136 15.32 -1.07 -9.52
N ASN A 137 15.00 0.20 -9.75
CA ASN A 137 15.74 1.32 -9.18
C ASN A 137 14.86 2.03 -8.14
N PRO A 138 14.73 1.47 -6.92
CA PRO A 138 13.86 2.03 -5.90
C PRO A 138 14.41 3.36 -5.39
N CYS A 139 13.52 4.34 -5.25
CA CYS A 139 13.79 5.63 -4.66
C CYS A 139 12.83 5.83 -3.48
N PRO A 140 13.25 5.63 -2.23
CA PRO A 140 12.42 5.91 -1.07
C PRO A 140 12.00 7.38 -1.06
N ILE A 141 10.71 7.65 -0.94
CA ILE A 141 10.15 8.99 -0.74
C ILE A 141 9.68 9.21 0.70
N VAL A 142 9.54 8.11 1.44
CA VAL A 142 9.33 8.08 2.88
C VAL A 142 10.18 6.96 3.48
N VAL A 143 10.62 7.13 4.71
CA VAL A 143 11.31 6.10 5.50
C VAL A 143 10.61 5.92 6.85
N PRO A 144 10.57 4.72 7.42
CA PRO A 144 9.90 4.49 8.69
C PRO A 144 10.69 5.07 9.86
N ILE A 145 9.98 5.48 10.90
CA ILE A 145 10.54 5.81 12.21
C ILE A 145 10.30 4.61 13.13
N GLY A 146 11.33 3.82 13.35
CA GLY A 146 11.25 2.55 14.05
C GLY A 146 10.68 1.42 13.21
N ALA A 147 10.69 0.23 13.79
CA ALA A 147 10.13 -0.99 13.21
C ALA A 147 9.51 -1.84 14.32
N GLU A 148 8.71 -2.83 13.96
CA GLU A 148 8.05 -3.73 14.91
C GLU A 148 7.21 -2.95 15.93
N GLU A 149 7.39 -3.23 17.24
CA GLU A 149 6.70 -2.54 18.32
C GLU A 149 7.13 -1.07 18.47
N SER A 150 8.30 -0.70 17.94
CA SER A 150 8.80 0.67 17.95
C SER A 150 8.35 1.50 16.73
N PHE A 151 7.63 0.91 15.79
CA PHE A 151 7.12 1.63 14.63
C PHE A 151 6.07 2.67 15.05
N LYS A 152 6.38 3.95 14.87
CA LYS A 152 5.54 5.06 15.36
C LYS A 152 5.25 6.15 14.32
N GLY A 153 5.93 6.12 13.17
CA GLY A 153 5.75 7.18 12.19
C GLY A 153 6.60 6.99 10.94
N LEU A 154 6.64 8.04 10.13
CA LEU A 154 7.41 8.11 8.89
C LEU A 154 8.15 9.44 8.80
N VAL A 155 9.30 9.44 8.12
CA VAL A 155 9.93 10.66 7.62
C VAL A 155 9.51 10.86 6.16
N ASP A 156 8.90 11.99 5.86
CA ASP A 156 8.62 12.45 4.49
C ASP A 156 9.89 13.13 3.95
N LEU A 157 10.60 12.46 3.05
CA LEU A 157 11.85 12.94 2.48
C LEU A 157 11.66 14.10 1.50
N ILE A 158 10.45 14.29 0.98
CA ILE A 158 10.13 15.43 0.09
C ILE A 158 9.98 16.70 0.91
N LYS A 159 9.29 16.61 2.05
CA LYS A 159 9.06 17.76 2.94
C LYS A 159 10.14 17.92 4.01
N MET A 160 10.97 16.91 4.18
CA MET A 160 11.96 16.81 5.27
C MET A 160 11.32 17.04 6.64
N LYS A 161 10.28 16.25 6.92
CA LYS A 161 9.50 16.30 8.18
C LYS A 161 9.14 14.89 8.64
N ALA A 162 9.08 14.73 9.96
CA ALA A 162 8.56 13.52 10.59
C ALA A 162 7.04 13.61 10.72
N ILE A 163 6.34 12.51 10.47
CA ILE A 163 4.90 12.39 10.58
C ILE A 163 4.61 11.27 11.58
N TYR A 164 3.86 11.59 12.64
CA TYR A 164 3.42 10.64 13.65
C TYR A 164 1.91 10.55 13.66
N TRP A 165 1.36 9.34 13.66
CA TRP A 165 -0.07 9.09 13.77
C TRP A 165 -0.46 8.78 15.21
N HIS A 166 -1.62 9.29 15.62
CA HIS A 166 -2.20 9.05 16.93
C HIS A 166 -3.20 7.90 16.86
N ASP A 167 -2.99 6.85 17.64
CA ASP A 167 -3.78 5.61 17.61
C ASP A 167 -5.25 5.84 17.97
N GLU A 168 -5.55 6.85 18.80
CA GLU A 168 -6.89 7.16 19.29
C GLU A 168 -7.90 7.50 18.16
N THR A 169 -7.41 7.91 17.00
CA THR A 169 -8.25 8.37 15.87
C THR A 169 -8.17 7.47 14.64
N MET A 170 -7.66 6.24 14.78
CA MET A 170 -7.42 5.31 13.67
C MET A 170 -6.56 5.91 12.54
N GLY A 171 -5.66 6.85 12.90
CA GLY A 171 -4.76 7.52 11.97
C GLY A 171 -5.41 8.66 11.18
N ALA A 172 -6.57 9.18 11.62
CA ALA A 172 -7.16 10.40 11.07
C ALA A 172 -6.37 11.64 11.50
N ASP A 173 -5.89 11.65 12.73
CA ASP A 173 -5.07 12.72 13.28
C ASP A 173 -3.59 12.35 13.25
N TYR A 174 -2.78 13.29 12.84
CA TYR A 174 -1.32 13.15 12.79
C TYR A 174 -0.64 14.46 13.15
N SER A 175 0.55 14.37 13.72
CA SER A 175 1.44 15.52 13.93
C SER A 175 2.56 15.53 12.90
N ILE A 176 3.00 16.76 12.54
CA ILE A 176 4.16 16.98 11.68
C ILE A 176 5.22 17.65 12.55
N GLU A 177 6.38 17.02 12.64
CA GLU A 177 7.46 17.43 13.54
C GLU A 177 8.79 17.52 12.78
N GLU A 178 9.82 18.04 13.44
CA GLU A 178 11.19 17.97 12.91
C GLU A 178 11.69 16.53 12.91
N ILE A 179 12.57 16.22 11.97
CA ILE A 179 13.19 14.88 11.90
C ILE A 179 14.01 14.65 13.17
N PRO A 180 13.85 13.52 13.87
CA PRO A 180 14.71 13.16 14.99
C PRO A 180 16.19 13.21 14.61
N ALA A 181 17.02 13.77 15.51
CA ALA A 181 18.45 13.98 15.22
C ALA A 181 19.19 12.68 14.86
N GLU A 182 18.74 11.54 15.41
CA GLU A 182 19.28 10.22 15.12
C GLU A 182 19.04 9.72 13.70
N LEU A 183 18.06 10.31 12.97
CA LEU A 183 17.68 9.92 11.61
C LEU A 183 18.15 10.91 10.53
N ILE A 184 18.91 11.94 10.92
CA ILE A 184 19.36 12.96 9.95
C ILE A 184 20.49 12.42 9.06
N ASP A 185 21.27 11.48 9.57
CA ASP A 185 22.45 10.93 8.91
C ASP A 185 22.18 9.59 8.20
N GLU A 186 20.94 9.06 8.27
CA GLU A 186 20.48 7.88 7.54
C GLU A 186 19.91 8.25 6.16
#